data_61c8ea1dd089cf629221035d42120f23
#
_entry.id   61c8ea1dd089cf629221035d42120f23
#
_cell.length_a   1.000
_cell.length_b   1.000
_cell.length_c   1.000
_cell.angle_alpha   90.00
_cell.angle_beta   90.00
_cell.angle_gamma   90.00
#
_symmetry.space_group_name_H-M   'P 1'
#
loop_
_entity.id
_entity.type
_entity.pdbx_description
1 polymer ?
#
loop_
_entity_poly.entity_id
_entity_poly.type
_entity_poly.pdbx_seq_one_letter_code
_entity_poly.pdbx_strand_id
1 'polypeptide(L)'
;LGKQIHDPNGIEGEPKSIEGLGYLDVETTMGKKKNLALTEAYTVKSNIPVNGYEIHMGETSGPDCEPGWLRLAHRNEGAVNDTKNVHGCYLHGLFNSNAFRKEFLENLGARSELDCYQADIEKTLDELAAFIEKNIKIDKLISLCGPVVQ
;
A
#
# COMPACT_ATOMS: atom_id res chain seq x y z
N LEU A 1 -6.31 7.08 11.41
CA LEU A 1 -7.26 6.11 11.99
C LEU A 1 -7.07 5.94 13.51
N GLY A 2 -5.82 6.15 14.01
CA GLY A 2 -5.48 6.03 15.43
C GLY A 2 -6.01 7.18 16.29
N LYS A 3 -5.67 7.13 17.58
CA LYS A 3 -6.08 8.13 18.58
C LYS A 3 -5.28 9.41 18.48
N GLN A 4 -3.95 9.31 18.31
CA GLN A 4 -3.07 10.47 18.24
C GLN A 4 -1.94 10.28 17.23
N ILE A 5 -1.47 11.41 16.70
CA ILE A 5 -0.24 11.51 15.90
C ILE A 5 0.67 12.53 16.61
N HIS A 6 1.87 12.09 16.96
CA HIS A 6 2.87 12.89 17.61
C HIS A 6 3.97 13.27 16.60
N ASP A 7 4.22 14.55 16.43
CA ASP A 7 5.35 15.07 15.67
C ASP A 7 6.28 15.92 16.56
N PRO A 8 7.05 15.27 17.43
CA PRO A 8 7.91 15.98 18.38
C PRO A 8 9.08 16.71 17.71
N ASN A 9 9.39 16.38 16.47
CA ASN A 9 10.51 16.94 15.73
C ASN A 9 10.10 17.93 14.63
N GLY A 10 8.79 18.17 14.45
CA GLY A 10 8.30 19.07 13.40
C GLY A 10 8.61 18.57 11.98
N ILE A 11 8.42 17.28 11.72
CA ILE A 11 8.65 16.67 10.40
C ILE A 11 7.64 17.22 9.38
N GLU A 12 6.38 17.37 9.80
CA GLU A 12 5.28 17.87 8.98
C GLU A 12 4.79 19.26 9.43
N GLY A 13 5.70 20.08 9.97
CA GLY A 13 5.41 21.45 10.39
C GLY A 13 5.90 21.75 11.80
N GLU A 14 5.20 22.62 12.55
CA GLU A 14 5.57 22.90 13.95
C GLU A 14 5.39 21.68 14.84
N PRO A 15 6.32 21.41 15.79
CA PRO A 15 6.21 20.28 16.71
C PRO A 15 4.87 20.28 17.46
N LYS A 16 4.09 19.22 17.33
CA LYS A 16 2.77 19.11 17.95
C LYS A 16 2.29 17.68 18.04
N SER A 17 1.24 17.48 18.83
CA SER A 17 0.41 16.27 18.79
C SER A 17 -0.98 16.65 18.29
N ILE A 18 -1.56 15.79 17.46
CA ILE A 18 -2.87 15.99 16.85
C ILE A 18 -3.74 14.78 17.16
N GLU A 19 -4.98 15.03 17.56
CA GLU A 19 -5.98 13.96 17.70
C GLU A 19 -6.32 13.35 16.34
N GLY A 20 -6.38 12.01 16.31
CA GLY A 20 -6.82 11.23 15.17
C GLY A 20 -8.32 10.93 15.21
N LEU A 21 -8.76 10.02 14.35
CA LEU A 21 -10.18 9.63 14.28
C LEU A 21 -10.60 8.64 15.37
N GLY A 22 -9.64 8.00 16.06
CA GLY A 22 -9.88 7.07 17.16
C GLY A 22 -10.55 5.75 16.78
N TYR A 23 -10.54 5.36 15.50
CA TYR A 23 -11.10 4.07 15.06
C TYR A 23 -10.22 2.87 15.40
N LEU A 24 -8.93 3.11 15.59
CA LEU A 24 -7.94 2.12 16.03
C LEU A 24 -7.34 2.58 17.35
N ASP A 25 -7.13 1.64 18.27
CA ASP A 25 -6.43 1.89 19.54
C ASP A 25 -4.92 1.88 19.32
N VAL A 26 -4.46 2.87 18.58
CA VAL A 26 -3.04 3.07 18.25
C VAL A 26 -2.68 4.55 18.27
N GLU A 27 -1.39 4.82 18.49
CA GLU A 27 -0.78 6.14 18.36
C GLU A 27 0.41 6.05 17.40
N THR A 28 0.65 7.11 16.65
CA THR A 28 1.75 7.18 15.70
C THR A 28 2.72 8.30 16.10
N THR A 29 4.00 7.99 16.20
CA THR A 29 5.07 8.99 16.40
C THR A 29 5.84 9.18 15.11
N MET A 30 5.91 10.41 14.63
CA MET A 30 6.66 10.77 13.42
C MET A 30 8.16 10.68 13.65
N GLY A 31 8.86 9.96 12.78
CA GLY A 31 10.30 9.76 12.79
C GLY A 31 11.00 10.49 11.65
N LYS A 32 12.29 10.77 11.81
CA LYS A 32 13.11 11.44 10.76
C LYS A 32 13.49 10.50 9.61
N LYS A 33 13.45 9.19 9.84
CA LYS A 33 13.86 8.20 8.85
C LYS A 33 12.65 7.74 8.05
N LYS A 34 12.70 7.98 6.73
CA LYS A 34 11.72 7.43 5.80
C LYS A 34 12.04 5.94 5.56
N ASN A 35 11.06 5.08 5.77
CA ASN A 35 11.10 3.70 5.28
C ASN A 35 10.52 3.66 3.87
N LEU A 36 11.24 3.06 2.94
CA LEU A 36 10.81 2.82 1.56
C LEU A 36 11.37 1.47 1.13
N ALA A 37 10.53 0.46 1.06
CA ALA A 37 10.94 -0.89 0.72
C ALA A 37 9.87 -1.63 -0.07
N LEU A 38 10.30 -2.42 -1.06
CA LEU A 38 9.48 -3.52 -1.57
C LEU A 38 9.35 -4.57 -0.49
N THR A 39 8.14 -4.95 -0.17
CA THR A 39 7.86 -5.80 0.98
C THR A 39 6.91 -6.91 0.61
N GLU A 40 7.29 -8.13 0.99
CA GLU A 40 6.44 -9.31 0.95
C GLU A 40 5.89 -9.56 2.36
N ALA A 41 4.61 -9.88 2.43
CA ALA A 41 3.92 -10.16 3.67
C ALA A 41 2.85 -11.24 3.47
N TYR A 42 2.33 -11.72 4.58
CA TYR A 42 1.20 -12.65 4.62
C TYR A 42 0.13 -12.10 5.54
N THR A 43 -1.14 -12.26 5.18
CA THR A 43 -2.22 -11.95 6.12
C THR A 43 -2.14 -12.85 7.35
N VAL A 44 -2.28 -12.25 8.55
CA VAL A 44 -2.18 -13.01 9.82
C VAL A 44 -3.29 -14.06 9.91
N LYS A 45 -4.51 -13.74 9.48
CA LYS A 45 -5.68 -14.62 9.61
C LYS A 45 -5.65 -15.83 8.68
N SER A 46 -5.35 -15.61 7.41
CA SER A 46 -5.55 -16.61 6.34
C SER A 46 -4.27 -17.00 5.61
N ASN A 47 -3.14 -16.40 5.99
CA ASN A 47 -1.83 -16.67 5.40
C ASN A 47 -1.78 -16.44 3.87
N ILE A 48 -2.58 -15.48 3.38
CA ILE A 48 -2.55 -15.10 1.97
C ILE A 48 -1.33 -14.23 1.69
N PRO A 49 -0.53 -14.55 0.66
CA PRO A 49 0.60 -13.73 0.28
C PRO A 49 0.14 -12.40 -0.32
N VAL A 50 0.77 -11.33 0.11
CA VAL A 50 0.61 -9.97 -0.40
C VAL A 50 1.98 -9.34 -0.60
N ASN A 51 2.09 -8.48 -1.58
CA ASN A 51 3.30 -7.72 -1.83
C ASN A 51 2.93 -6.26 -2.14
N GLY A 52 3.88 -5.38 -1.91
CA GLY A 52 3.67 -3.97 -2.16
C GLY A 52 4.85 -3.13 -1.70
N TYR A 53 4.58 -1.85 -1.48
CA TYR A 53 5.57 -0.89 -1.00
C TYR A 53 5.22 -0.48 0.42
N GLU A 54 6.16 -0.64 1.33
CA GLU A 54 6.07 -0.04 2.65
C GLU A 54 6.66 1.36 2.59
N ILE A 55 5.83 2.40 2.80
CA ILE A 55 6.24 3.80 2.72
C ILE A 55 5.68 4.54 3.93
N HIS A 56 6.54 4.89 4.87
CA HIS A 56 6.14 5.70 6.03
C HIS A 56 7.34 6.38 6.70
N MET A 57 7.05 7.37 7.53
CA MET A 57 8.01 8.06 8.39
C MET A 57 7.66 7.93 9.87
N GLY A 58 6.52 7.38 10.21
CA GLY A 58 6.02 7.18 11.57
C GLY A 58 6.19 5.75 12.04
N GLU A 59 6.25 5.61 13.35
CA GLU A 59 6.14 4.34 14.06
C GLU A 59 4.80 4.32 14.79
N THR A 60 3.99 3.30 14.50
CA THR A 60 2.65 3.12 15.10
C THR A 60 2.71 1.99 16.11
N SER A 61 2.14 2.24 17.28
CA SER A 61 2.03 1.27 18.36
C SER A 61 0.70 1.40 19.08
N GLY A 62 0.28 0.33 19.74
CA GLY A 62 -0.94 0.28 20.53
C GLY A 62 -1.57 -1.12 20.53
N PRO A 63 -2.63 -1.32 21.31
CA PRO A 63 -3.31 -2.61 21.44
C PRO A 63 -3.74 -3.24 20.11
N ASP A 64 -4.26 -2.45 19.19
CA ASP A 64 -4.76 -2.95 17.91
C ASP A 64 -3.64 -3.38 16.93
N CYS A 65 -2.37 -3.12 17.28
CA CYS A 65 -1.22 -3.66 16.54
C CYS A 65 -0.95 -5.13 16.86
N GLU A 66 -1.62 -5.73 17.85
CA GLU A 66 -1.43 -7.13 18.26
C GLU A 66 -2.71 -7.96 18.00
N PRO A 67 -2.62 -9.02 17.20
CA PRO A 67 -1.44 -9.62 16.56
C PRO A 67 -1.03 -8.93 15.24
N GLY A 68 -1.63 -7.80 14.88
CA GLY A 68 -1.44 -7.11 13.61
C GLY A 68 -2.33 -7.65 12.48
N TRP A 69 -2.26 -7.03 11.33
CA TRP A 69 -3.01 -7.45 10.13
C TRP A 69 -2.17 -8.30 9.19
N LEU A 70 -0.89 -7.95 9.06
CA LEU A 70 0.08 -8.58 8.17
C LEU A 70 1.26 -9.13 8.98
N ARG A 71 1.84 -10.20 8.49
CA ARG A 71 3.09 -10.77 9.00
C ARG A 71 4.18 -10.62 7.95
N LEU A 72 5.20 -9.86 8.28
CA LEU A 72 6.43 -9.73 7.53
C LEU A 72 7.47 -10.77 8.02
N ALA A 73 8.65 -10.81 7.39
CA ALA A 73 9.69 -11.77 7.75
C ALA A 73 10.13 -11.72 9.24
N HIS A 74 10.14 -10.51 9.83
CA HIS A 74 10.71 -10.31 11.17
C HIS A 74 9.76 -9.59 12.15
N ARG A 75 8.57 -9.19 11.72
CA ARG A 75 7.60 -8.47 12.55
C ARG A 75 6.18 -8.59 12.02
N ASN A 76 5.23 -8.34 12.89
CA ASN A 76 3.87 -8.04 12.46
C ASN A 76 3.76 -6.57 12.04
N GLU A 77 2.79 -6.27 11.22
CA GLU A 77 2.54 -4.95 10.67
C GLU A 77 1.03 -4.70 10.53
N GLY A 78 0.66 -3.43 10.67
CA GLY A 78 -0.71 -2.99 10.62
C GLY A 78 -1.47 -3.20 11.92
N ALA A 79 -2.68 -2.70 11.95
CA ALA A 79 -3.58 -2.73 13.09
C ALA A 79 -4.99 -3.14 12.68
N VAL A 80 -5.70 -3.78 13.58
CA VAL A 80 -7.09 -4.23 13.39
C VAL A 80 -7.85 -3.98 14.69
N ASN A 81 -8.97 -3.27 14.64
CA ASN A 81 -9.78 -3.05 15.83
C ASN A 81 -10.51 -4.32 16.29
N ASP A 82 -10.97 -4.33 17.53
CA ASP A 82 -11.66 -5.47 18.17
C ASP A 82 -12.84 -5.99 17.34
N THR A 83 -13.61 -5.10 16.73
CA THR A 83 -14.77 -5.46 15.89
C THR A 83 -14.41 -5.94 14.49
N LYS A 84 -13.12 -5.89 14.12
CA LYS A 84 -12.55 -6.34 12.84
C LYS A 84 -13.17 -5.70 11.60
N ASN A 85 -13.65 -4.47 11.72
CA ASN A 85 -14.23 -3.69 10.64
C ASN A 85 -13.38 -2.47 10.24
N VAL A 86 -12.33 -2.18 11.00
CA VAL A 86 -11.34 -1.15 10.68
C VAL A 86 -9.95 -1.78 10.66
N HIS A 87 -9.26 -1.60 9.55
CA HIS A 87 -7.91 -2.11 9.34
C HIS A 87 -7.01 -0.98 8.85
N GLY A 88 -5.78 -0.97 9.27
CA GLY A 88 -4.76 -0.02 8.81
C GLY A 88 -3.41 -0.69 8.63
N CYS A 89 -2.65 -0.29 7.61
CA CYS A 89 -1.29 -0.73 7.40
C CYS A 89 -0.49 0.29 6.59
N TYR A 90 0.83 0.14 6.60
CA TYR A 90 1.77 0.94 5.80
C TYR A 90 2.13 0.28 4.47
N LEU A 91 1.64 -0.93 4.20
CA LEU A 91 1.88 -1.62 2.95
C LEU A 91 0.89 -1.15 1.88
N HIS A 92 1.39 -0.42 0.90
CA HIS A 92 0.64 0.01 -0.27
C HIS A 92 0.56 -1.12 -1.29
N GLY A 93 -0.58 -1.26 -1.95
CA GLY A 93 -0.76 -2.25 -3.02
C GLY A 93 -1.38 -3.59 -2.60
N LEU A 94 -1.90 -3.73 -1.38
CA LEU A 94 -2.56 -4.96 -0.89
C LEU A 94 -3.58 -5.53 -1.89
N PHE A 95 -4.40 -4.66 -2.47
CA PHE A 95 -5.46 -5.07 -3.39
C PHE A 95 -4.95 -5.47 -4.79
N ASN A 96 -3.65 -5.37 -5.07
CA ASN A 96 -3.06 -5.96 -6.27
C ASN A 96 -2.98 -7.49 -6.16
N SER A 97 -2.93 -8.05 -4.94
CA SER A 97 -3.06 -9.50 -4.73
C SER A 97 -4.50 -9.96 -5.01
N ASN A 98 -4.67 -10.77 -6.05
CA ASN A 98 -5.98 -11.31 -6.43
C ASN A 98 -6.59 -12.15 -5.31
N ALA A 99 -5.78 -12.96 -4.63
CA ALA A 99 -6.22 -13.82 -3.54
C ALA A 99 -6.70 -12.99 -2.34
N PHE A 100 -5.94 -11.94 -1.98
CA PHE A 100 -6.32 -11.02 -0.91
C PHE A 100 -7.62 -10.27 -1.26
N ARG A 101 -7.69 -9.70 -2.46
CA ARG A 101 -8.87 -8.97 -2.91
C ARG A 101 -10.13 -9.84 -2.90
N LYS A 102 -10.02 -11.08 -3.38
CA LYS A 102 -11.12 -12.04 -3.39
C LYS A 102 -11.61 -12.32 -1.98
N GLU A 103 -10.72 -12.72 -1.07
CA GLU A 103 -11.09 -12.98 0.34
C GLU A 103 -11.69 -11.75 1.01
N PHE A 104 -11.10 -10.57 0.79
CA PHE A 104 -11.58 -9.33 1.39
C PHE A 104 -13.02 -9.02 0.95
N LEU A 105 -13.31 -9.13 -0.35
CA LEU A 105 -14.64 -8.89 -0.89
C LEU A 105 -15.64 -9.97 -0.44
N GLU A 106 -15.25 -11.24 -0.41
CA GLU A 106 -16.09 -12.34 0.09
C GLU A 106 -16.47 -12.13 1.58
N ASN A 107 -15.55 -11.66 2.39
CA ASN A 107 -15.82 -11.31 3.80
C ASN A 107 -16.83 -10.15 3.94
N LEU A 108 -16.95 -9.29 2.93
CA LEU A 108 -17.94 -8.21 2.85
C LEU A 108 -19.25 -8.65 2.16
N GLY A 109 -19.38 -9.93 1.78
CA GLY A 109 -20.54 -10.46 1.07
C GLY A 109 -20.57 -10.11 -0.43
N ALA A 110 -19.48 -9.60 -0.99
CA ALA A 110 -19.33 -9.30 -2.40
C ALA A 110 -18.49 -10.37 -3.13
N ARG A 111 -18.59 -10.39 -4.45
CA ARG A 111 -17.74 -11.24 -5.30
C ARG A 111 -16.90 -10.36 -6.23
N SER A 112 -15.65 -10.76 -6.45
CA SER A 112 -14.81 -10.15 -7.48
C SER A 112 -15.06 -10.84 -8.80
N GLU A 113 -15.43 -10.09 -9.82
CA GLU A 113 -15.51 -10.57 -11.21
C GLU A 113 -14.15 -10.49 -11.92
N LEU A 114 -13.17 -9.81 -11.32
CA LEU A 114 -11.81 -9.67 -11.85
C LEU A 114 -10.96 -10.88 -11.44
N ASP A 115 -10.64 -11.74 -12.39
CA ASP A 115 -9.76 -12.89 -12.15
C ASP A 115 -8.31 -12.48 -11.95
N CYS A 116 -7.82 -11.49 -12.70
CA CYS A 116 -6.45 -11.01 -12.59
C CYS A 116 -6.32 -9.52 -12.93
N TYR A 117 -6.27 -8.67 -11.90
CA TYR A 117 -6.12 -7.22 -12.05
C TYR A 117 -4.87 -6.82 -12.86
N GLN A 118 -3.74 -7.51 -12.63
CA GLN A 118 -2.49 -7.21 -13.33
C GLN A 118 -2.58 -7.54 -14.83
N ALA A 119 -3.24 -8.64 -15.19
CA ALA A 119 -3.42 -9.00 -16.59
C ALA A 119 -4.28 -7.99 -17.35
N ASP A 120 -5.29 -7.41 -16.71
CA ASP A 120 -6.13 -6.37 -17.31
C ASP A 120 -5.36 -5.07 -17.52
N ILE A 121 -4.46 -4.72 -16.58
CA ILE A 121 -3.55 -3.57 -16.75
C ILE A 121 -2.61 -3.81 -17.94
N GLU A 122 -1.93 -4.95 -18.00
CA GLU A 122 -1.00 -5.27 -19.09
C GLU A 122 -1.71 -5.23 -20.45
N LYS A 123 -2.90 -5.81 -20.55
CA LYS A 123 -3.72 -5.73 -21.76
C LYS A 123 -4.03 -4.29 -22.16
N THR A 124 -4.40 -3.46 -21.19
CA THR A 124 -4.70 -2.02 -21.44
C THR A 124 -3.45 -1.28 -21.92
N LEU A 125 -2.28 -1.58 -21.35
CA LEU A 125 -1.01 -1.00 -21.77
C LEU A 125 -0.62 -1.43 -23.19
N ASP A 126 -0.82 -2.70 -23.54
CA ASP A 126 -0.60 -3.20 -24.89
C ASP A 126 -1.52 -2.54 -25.92
N GLU A 127 -2.80 -2.37 -25.60
CA GLU A 127 -3.76 -1.64 -26.43
C GLU A 127 -3.37 -0.18 -26.61
N LEU A 128 -2.88 0.49 -25.55
CA LEU A 128 -2.37 1.86 -25.61
C LEU A 128 -1.11 1.95 -26.48
N ALA A 129 -0.17 1.00 -26.31
CA ALA A 129 1.04 0.95 -27.12
C ALA A 129 0.71 0.82 -28.61
N ALA A 130 -0.18 -0.10 -28.98
CA ALA A 130 -0.65 -0.28 -30.34
C ALA A 130 -1.35 0.97 -30.90
N PHE A 131 -2.12 1.67 -30.08
CA PHE A 131 -2.74 2.93 -30.45
C PHE A 131 -1.70 4.02 -30.72
N ILE A 132 -0.67 4.13 -29.90
CA ILE A 132 0.42 5.11 -30.06
C ILE A 132 1.20 4.82 -31.33
N GLU A 133 1.61 3.57 -31.55
CA GLU A 133 2.33 3.17 -32.78
C GLU A 133 1.57 3.49 -34.06
N LYS A 134 0.26 3.30 -34.05
CA LYS A 134 -0.61 3.62 -35.20
C LYS A 134 -0.70 5.12 -35.49
N ASN A 135 -0.62 5.98 -34.47
CA ASN A 135 -0.89 7.41 -34.60
C ASN A 135 0.36 8.29 -34.53
N ILE A 136 1.49 7.76 -34.03
CA ILE A 136 2.75 8.49 -33.89
C ILE A 136 3.86 7.74 -34.61
N LYS A 137 4.66 8.47 -35.40
CA LYS A 137 5.88 7.92 -35.99
C LYS A 137 6.98 7.84 -34.95
N ILE A 138 7.00 6.74 -34.20
CA ILE A 138 7.91 6.52 -33.04
C ILE A 138 9.36 6.68 -33.46
N ASP A 139 9.79 6.06 -34.59
CA ASP A 139 11.17 6.15 -35.09
C ASP A 139 11.61 7.60 -35.32
N LYS A 140 10.69 8.43 -35.84
CA LYS A 140 10.95 9.85 -36.05
C LYS A 140 11.08 10.58 -34.70
N LEU A 141 10.26 10.25 -33.72
CA LEU A 141 10.33 10.82 -32.37
C LEU A 141 11.66 10.48 -31.70
N ILE A 142 12.07 9.22 -31.75
CA ILE A 142 13.34 8.75 -31.19
C ILE A 142 14.52 9.45 -31.89
N SER A 143 14.46 9.62 -33.20
CA SER A 143 15.53 10.30 -33.95
C SER A 143 15.74 11.77 -33.55
N LEU A 144 14.72 12.42 -32.96
CA LEU A 144 14.81 13.79 -32.47
C LEU A 144 15.43 13.90 -31.08
N CYS A 145 15.48 12.80 -30.31
CA CYS A 145 16.00 12.80 -28.95
C CYS A 145 17.53 12.84 -28.87
N GLY A 146 18.25 12.70 -29.99
CA GLY A 146 19.71 12.65 -30.02
C GLY A 146 20.27 11.34 -29.43
N PRO A 147 21.60 11.17 -29.42
CA PRO A 147 22.21 9.98 -28.84
C PRO A 147 22.01 9.95 -27.33
N VAL A 148 21.64 8.77 -26.81
CA VAL A 148 21.57 8.54 -25.36
C VAL A 148 22.98 8.67 -24.79
N VAL A 149 23.21 9.69 -23.98
CA VAL A 149 24.44 9.83 -23.21
C VAL A 149 24.38 8.79 -22.09
N GLN A 150 25.29 7.79 -22.15
CA GLN A 150 25.45 6.78 -21.10
C GLN A 150 26.16 7.35 -19.91
#